data_e523ec6104d01f59ee45cfa79d0ea385
#
_entry.id   e523ec6104d01f59ee45cfa79d0ea385
#
_cell.length_a   1.000
_cell.length_b   1.000
_cell.length_c   1.000
_cell.angle_alpha   90.00
_cell.angle_beta   90.00
_cell.angle_gamma   90.00
#
_symmetry.space_group_name_H-M   'P 1'
#
loop_
_entity.id
_entity.type
_entity.pdbx_description
1 polymer ?
#
loop_
_entity_poly.entity_id
_entity_poly.type
_entity_poly.pdbx_seq_one_letter_code
_entity_poly.pdbx_strand_id
1 'polypeptide(L)'
;MKKMLKVLLVLMTVVSIAGCSSKTTTEKATKKTKTLSGNYQVEIKVKDYGTIYAEIDADTAPITVTNFVKLSKEKFYDGLTFHRIIDGFMIQGGDPKGDGTGGSKETIKGEFSDNGVKNPLSHTRGALSMARSQDNDSASSQFFIVQSDSTYL
;
A
#
# COMPACT_ATOMS: atom_id res chain seq x y z
N MET A 1 63.20 28.27 -47.26
CA MET A 1 62.66 29.01 -46.12
C MET A 1 62.11 27.99 -45.08
N LYS A 2 62.90 27.68 -44.07
CA LYS A 2 62.62 26.63 -43.11
C LYS A 2 61.96 27.27 -41.90
N LYS A 3 60.69 26.95 -41.58
CA LYS A 3 60.06 27.37 -40.33
C LYS A 3 60.33 26.32 -39.26
N MET A 4 61.03 26.73 -38.21
CA MET A 4 61.28 25.90 -37.02
C MET A 4 60.05 25.82 -36.17
N LEU A 5 59.63 24.59 -35.87
CA LEU A 5 58.56 24.29 -34.95
C LEU A 5 59.15 24.08 -33.57
N LYS A 6 58.87 24.98 -32.62
CA LYS A 6 59.29 24.86 -31.23
C LYS A 6 58.31 23.87 -30.50
N VAL A 7 58.85 22.75 -30.04
CA VAL A 7 58.17 21.81 -29.18
C VAL A 7 58.24 22.30 -27.77
N LEU A 8 57.11 22.67 -27.18
CA LEU A 8 56.98 23.03 -25.77
C LEU A 8 56.66 21.75 -24.97
N LEU A 9 57.64 21.28 -24.21
CA LEU A 9 57.49 20.15 -23.30
C LEU A 9 56.72 20.60 -22.04
N VAL A 10 55.45 20.26 -21.93
CA VAL A 10 54.70 20.50 -20.70
C VAL A 10 54.83 19.26 -19.81
N LEU A 11 55.50 19.48 -18.68
CA LEU A 11 55.66 18.49 -17.61
C LEU A 11 54.35 18.38 -16.83
N MET A 12 53.56 17.31 -17.09
CA MET A 12 52.36 16.99 -16.30
C MET A 12 52.77 16.29 -15.03
N THR A 13 52.68 16.99 -13.91
CA THR A 13 52.70 16.39 -12.59
C THR A 13 51.37 15.66 -12.31
N VAL A 14 51.46 14.34 -12.19
CA VAL A 14 50.31 13.51 -11.79
C VAL A 14 50.10 13.67 -10.31
N VAL A 15 49.06 14.41 -9.92
CA VAL A 15 48.58 14.43 -8.53
C VAL A 15 47.58 13.28 -8.39
N SER A 16 48.01 12.23 -7.67
CA SER A 16 47.11 11.11 -7.30
C SER A 16 46.16 11.57 -6.21
N ILE A 17 44.94 11.92 -6.60
CA ILE A 17 43.87 12.15 -5.64
C ILE A 17 43.22 10.80 -5.35
N ALA A 18 43.43 10.25 -4.17
CA ALA A 18 42.70 9.12 -3.62
C ALA A 18 41.22 9.51 -3.46
N GLY A 19 40.41 9.19 -4.45
CA GLY A 19 38.96 9.39 -4.42
C GLY A 19 38.32 8.40 -3.46
N CYS A 20 37.98 8.85 -2.27
CA CYS A 20 37.00 8.16 -1.44
C CYS A 20 35.67 8.14 -2.17
N SER A 21 35.27 6.96 -2.71
CA SER A 21 33.95 6.75 -3.28
C SER A 21 32.93 6.69 -2.15
N SER A 22 32.40 7.83 -1.75
CA SER A 22 31.21 7.88 -0.91
C SER A 22 30.02 7.45 -1.76
N LYS A 23 29.54 6.22 -1.54
CA LYS A 23 28.22 5.79 -2.02
C LYS A 23 27.19 6.72 -1.40
N THR A 24 26.73 7.69 -2.16
CA THR A 24 25.54 8.47 -1.82
C THR A 24 24.34 7.54 -1.94
N THR A 25 23.99 6.90 -0.83
CA THR A 25 22.68 6.23 -0.69
C THR A 25 21.67 7.37 -0.64
N THR A 26 20.99 7.60 -1.75
CA THR A 26 19.84 8.50 -1.78
C THR A 26 18.73 7.83 -0.97
N GLU A 27 18.71 8.05 0.33
CA GLU A 27 17.53 7.76 1.13
C GLU A 27 16.39 8.62 0.58
N LYS A 28 15.51 7.95 -0.16
CA LYS A 28 14.22 8.52 -0.53
C LYS A 28 13.47 8.74 0.78
N ALA A 29 13.49 9.97 1.27
CA ALA A 29 12.75 10.37 2.46
C ALA A 29 11.27 10.03 2.23
N THR A 30 10.85 8.90 2.75
CA THR A 30 9.44 8.48 2.77
C THR A 30 8.75 9.47 3.71
N LYS A 31 7.98 10.37 3.12
CA LYS A 31 7.14 11.32 3.87
C LYS A 31 6.22 10.47 4.73
N LYS A 32 6.52 10.37 6.02
CA LYS A 32 5.75 9.57 6.98
C LYS A 32 4.34 10.13 7.00
N THR A 33 3.42 9.52 6.27
CA THR A 33 2.02 9.92 6.25
C THR A 33 1.49 9.74 7.67
N LYS A 34 0.96 10.81 8.26
CA LYS A 34 0.36 10.74 9.59
C LYS A 34 -0.83 9.79 9.53
N THR A 35 -0.76 8.70 10.25
CA THR A 35 -1.86 7.74 10.35
C THR A 35 -3.01 8.30 11.17
N LEU A 36 -4.22 7.84 10.89
CA LEU A 36 -5.42 8.13 11.65
C LEU A 36 -5.41 7.37 12.99
N SER A 37 -6.28 7.77 13.91
CA SER A 37 -6.55 7.11 15.19
C SER A 37 -8.04 7.21 15.51
N GLY A 38 -8.53 6.36 16.43
CA GLY A 38 -9.93 6.27 16.79
C GLY A 38 -10.78 5.51 15.78
N ASN A 39 -12.09 5.49 15.99
CA ASN A 39 -13.05 4.76 15.19
C ASN A 39 -13.69 5.64 14.12
N TYR A 40 -13.93 5.06 12.94
CA TYR A 40 -14.59 5.72 11.81
C TYR A 40 -15.80 4.93 11.37
N GLN A 41 -16.91 5.61 11.13
CA GLN A 41 -18.10 5.03 10.51
C GLN A 41 -17.99 5.07 9.00
N VAL A 42 -18.32 3.96 8.35
CA VAL A 42 -18.29 3.79 6.90
C VAL A 42 -19.67 3.40 6.40
N GLU A 43 -20.10 4.03 5.33
CA GLU A 43 -21.28 3.65 4.57
C GLU A 43 -20.87 3.12 3.20
N ILE A 44 -21.21 1.86 2.90
CA ILE A 44 -21.04 1.26 1.58
C ILE A 44 -22.42 1.14 0.94
N LYS A 45 -22.72 2.05 0.02
CA LYS A 45 -24.00 2.06 -0.73
C LYS A 45 -23.91 1.08 -1.89
N VAL A 46 -24.65 0.00 -1.82
CA VAL A 46 -24.70 -1.02 -2.86
C VAL A 46 -25.94 -0.79 -3.71
N LYS A 47 -25.74 -0.49 -5.00
CA LYS A 47 -26.85 -0.21 -5.92
C LYS A 47 -27.87 -1.38 -5.91
N ASP A 48 -29.13 -1.04 -5.78
CA ASP A 48 -30.29 -1.96 -5.77
C ASP A 48 -30.35 -2.91 -4.55
N TYR A 49 -29.36 -2.86 -3.62
CA TYR A 49 -29.31 -3.76 -2.45
C TYR A 49 -29.33 -3.02 -1.11
N GLY A 50 -29.12 -1.69 -1.09
CA GLY A 50 -29.15 -0.88 0.14
C GLY A 50 -27.76 -0.45 0.62
N THR A 51 -27.64 -0.24 1.93
CA THR A 51 -26.42 0.31 2.55
C THR A 51 -25.89 -0.64 3.61
N ILE A 52 -24.60 -0.92 3.55
CA ILE A 52 -23.85 -1.62 4.59
C ILE A 52 -23.20 -0.56 5.47
N TYR A 53 -23.36 -0.66 6.78
CA TYR A 53 -22.70 0.19 7.77
C TYR A 53 -21.59 -0.61 8.45
N ALA A 54 -20.41 -0.01 8.53
CA ALA A 54 -19.26 -0.61 9.20
C ALA A 54 -18.57 0.40 10.12
N GLU A 55 -17.98 -0.09 11.19
CA GLU A 55 -17.04 0.66 12.01
C GLU A 55 -15.63 0.14 11.77
N ILE A 56 -14.67 1.03 11.55
CA ILE A 56 -13.27 0.70 11.32
C ILE A 56 -12.39 1.34 12.37
N ASP A 57 -11.49 0.54 12.95
CA ASP A 57 -10.67 0.88 14.12
C ASP A 57 -9.24 1.26 13.68
N ALA A 58 -8.96 2.57 13.71
CA ALA A 58 -7.64 3.10 13.39
C ALA A 58 -6.64 3.04 14.56
N ASP A 59 -7.07 2.66 15.76
CA ASP A 59 -6.15 2.42 16.87
C ASP A 59 -5.53 1.02 16.75
N THR A 60 -6.29 0.05 16.26
CA THR A 60 -5.82 -1.32 16.01
C THR A 60 -5.10 -1.46 14.66
N ALA A 61 -5.62 -0.83 13.60
CA ALA A 61 -5.07 -0.93 12.24
C ALA A 61 -4.89 0.44 11.57
N PRO A 62 -4.00 1.31 12.11
CA PRO A 62 -3.87 2.70 11.68
C PRO A 62 -3.46 2.87 10.21
N ILE A 63 -2.59 2.04 9.68
CA ILE A 63 -2.14 2.11 8.28
C ILE A 63 -3.29 1.72 7.35
N THR A 64 -3.94 0.60 7.64
CA THR A 64 -5.08 0.05 6.88
C THR A 64 -6.23 1.04 6.83
N VAL A 65 -6.65 1.55 7.98
CA VAL A 65 -7.76 2.52 8.06
C VAL A 65 -7.41 3.83 7.37
N THR A 66 -6.17 4.34 7.53
CA THR A 66 -5.72 5.55 6.83
C THR A 66 -5.80 5.38 5.32
N ASN A 67 -5.35 4.24 4.79
CA ASN A 67 -5.42 3.95 3.36
C ASN A 67 -6.87 3.86 2.87
N PHE A 68 -7.71 3.10 3.56
CA PHE A 68 -9.12 2.94 3.20
C PHE A 68 -9.87 4.29 3.20
N VAL A 69 -9.70 5.10 4.23
CA VAL A 69 -10.31 6.43 4.34
C VAL A 69 -9.79 7.38 3.26
N LYS A 70 -8.48 7.36 2.95
CA LYS A 70 -7.89 8.13 1.86
C LYS A 70 -8.56 7.79 0.53
N LEU A 71 -8.59 6.51 0.19
CA LEU A 71 -9.19 6.03 -1.07
C LEU A 71 -10.68 6.35 -1.15
N SER A 72 -11.42 6.22 -0.04
CA SER A 72 -12.83 6.58 0.04
C SER A 72 -13.06 8.08 -0.23
N LYS A 73 -12.25 8.95 0.38
CA LYS A 73 -12.31 10.41 0.15
C LYS A 73 -11.95 10.80 -1.29
N GLU A 74 -11.06 10.04 -1.92
CA GLU A 74 -10.68 10.20 -3.32
C GLU A 74 -11.74 9.62 -4.29
N LYS A 75 -12.85 9.08 -3.76
CA LYS A 75 -13.91 8.40 -4.53
C LYS A 75 -13.42 7.20 -5.34
N PHE A 76 -12.31 6.59 -4.90
CA PHE A 76 -11.72 5.45 -5.58
C PHE A 76 -12.68 4.27 -5.69
N TYR A 77 -13.53 4.06 -4.69
CA TYR A 77 -14.48 2.94 -4.63
C TYR A 77 -15.78 3.18 -5.39
N ASP A 78 -16.04 4.42 -5.84
CA ASP A 78 -17.29 4.76 -6.52
C ASP A 78 -17.42 4.01 -7.85
N GLY A 79 -18.55 3.31 -8.03
CA GLY A 79 -18.84 2.52 -9.23
C GLY A 79 -18.12 1.17 -9.32
N LEU A 80 -17.33 0.78 -8.32
CA LEU A 80 -16.72 -0.54 -8.28
C LEU A 80 -17.75 -1.63 -7.92
N THR A 81 -17.40 -2.88 -8.17
CA THR A 81 -18.24 -4.03 -7.93
C THR A 81 -17.71 -4.93 -6.83
N PHE A 82 -18.58 -5.72 -6.22
CA PHE A 82 -18.18 -6.94 -5.53
C PHE A 82 -17.95 -8.02 -6.59
N HIS A 83 -16.71 -8.14 -7.05
CA HIS A 83 -16.34 -9.01 -8.17
C HIS A 83 -16.21 -10.49 -7.80
N ARG A 84 -16.15 -10.81 -6.49
CA ARG A 84 -16.04 -12.17 -5.99
C ARG A 84 -17.00 -12.37 -4.82
N ILE A 85 -17.90 -13.33 -4.94
CA ILE A 85 -18.89 -13.67 -3.92
C ILE A 85 -18.82 -15.17 -3.71
N ILE A 86 -18.57 -15.59 -2.48
CA ILE A 86 -18.56 -17.02 -2.09
C ILE A 86 -19.50 -17.19 -0.91
N ASP A 87 -20.56 -17.96 -1.15
CA ASP A 87 -21.52 -18.31 -0.10
C ASP A 87 -20.82 -19.09 1.03
N GLY A 88 -21.20 -18.79 2.27
CA GLY A 88 -20.54 -19.39 3.44
C GLY A 88 -19.13 -18.87 3.71
N PHE A 89 -18.66 -17.82 3.00
CA PHE A 89 -17.34 -17.27 3.22
C PHE A 89 -17.34 -15.73 3.22
N MET A 90 -17.36 -15.06 2.06
CA MET A 90 -17.21 -13.60 2.00
C MET A 90 -17.72 -13.00 0.68
N ILE A 91 -17.85 -11.66 0.68
CA ILE A 91 -17.97 -10.87 -0.56
C ILE A 91 -16.73 -9.95 -0.65
N GLN A 92 -16.11 -9.86 -1.83
CA GLN A 92 -14.87 -9.12 -2.07
C GLN A 92 -15.07 -8.08 -3.15
N GLY A 93 -14.56 -6.87 -2.88
CA GLY A 93 -14.62 -5.73 -3.79
C GLY A 93 -13.37 -4.86 -3.70
N GLY A 94 -13.45 -3.61 -4.20
CA GLY A 94 -12.34 -2.65 -4.14
C GLY A 94 -11.31 -2.82 -5.26
N ASP A 95 -11.63 -3.60 -6.29
CA ASP A 95 -10.81 -3.77 -7.48
C ASP A 95 -11.33 -2.92 -8.65
N PRO A 96 -10.54 -1.94 -9.15
CA PRO A 96 -10.96 -1.11 -10.29
C PRO A 96 -11.07 -1.86 -11.60
N LYS A 97 -10.46 -3.04 -11.73
CA LYS A 97 -10.61 -3.92 -12.91
C LYS A 97 -11.80 -4.87 -12.80
N GLY A 98 -12.24 -5.18 -11.57
CA GLY A 98 -13.34 -6.10 -11.32
C GLY A 98 -13.07 -7.57 -11.64
N ASP A 99 -11.82 -7.98 -11.74
CA ASP A 99 -11.35 -9.34 -12.06
C ASP A 99 -10.46 -9.97 -10.98
N GLY A 100 -10.19 -9.25 -9.90
CA GLY A 100 -9.32 -9.65 -8.79
C GLY A 100 -7.86 -9.29 -8.98
N THR A 101 -7.45 -8.76 -10.14
CA THR A 101 -6.04 -8.45 -10.44
C THR A 101 -5.66 -6.98 -10.25
N GLY A 102 -6.65 -6.11 -10.05
CA GLY A 102 -6.45 -4.68 -9.89
C GLY A 102 -6.28 -4.25 -8.43
N GLY A 103 -5.95 -2.97 -8.26
CA GLY A 103 -5.78 -2.36 -6.95
C GLY A 103 -5.40 -0.89 -7.07
N SER A 104 -5.23 -0.21 -5.95
CA SER A 104 -4.65 1.12 -5.92
C SER A 104 -3.15 1.07 -6.26
N LYS A 105 -2.56 2.25 -6.58
CA LYS A 105 -1.15 2.34 -6.99
C LYS A 105 -0.15 1.96 -5.90
N GLU A 106 -0.53 2.17 -4.64
CA GLU A 106 0.34 1.96 -3.48
C GLU A 106 -0.15 0.74 -2.71
N THR A 107 0.77 -0.10 -2.27
CA THR A 107 0.52 -1.15 -1.30
C THR A 107 0.78 -0.63 0.11
N ILE A 108 0.24 -1.31 1.09
CA ILE A 108 0.40 -0.98 2.50
C ILE A 108 1.04 -2.13 3.26
N LYS A 109 1.74 -1.79 4.33
CA LYS A 109 2.24 -2.79 5.28
C LYS A 109 1.05 -3.46 5.97
N GLY A 110 1.07 -4.79 6.00
CA GLY A 110 0.07 -5.58 6.71
C GLY A 110 0.16 -5.39 8.22
N GLU A 111 -0.99 -5.26 8.89
CA GLU A 111 -1.07 -5.03 10.34
C GLU A 111 -1.62 -6.28 11.04
N PHE A 112 -0.79 -7.32 11.11
CA PHE A 112 -1.09 -8.61 11.74
C PHE A 112 0.19 -9.26 12.31
N SER A 113 0.05 -10.39 12.99
CA SER A 113 1.11 -11.05 13.78
C SER A 113 2.39 -11.31 13.02
N ASP A 114 2.30 -11.77 11.76
CA ASP A 114 3.48 -12.09 10.93
C ASP A 114 4.35 -10.87 10.60
N ASN A 115 3.76 -9.69 10.65
CA ASN A 115 4.47 -8.41 10.54
C ASN A 115 4.84 -7.79 11.90
N GLY A 116 4.68 -8.56 12.99
CA GLY A 116 4.99 -8.10 14.35
C GLY A 116 3.99 -7.09 14.92
N VAL A 117 2.78 -7.01 14.35
CA VAL A 117 1.72 -6.13 14.81
C VAL A 117 0.70 -6.93 15.63
N LYS A 118 0.43 -6.48 16.87
CA LYS A 118 -0.63 -7.07 17.67
C LYS A 118 -1.97 -6.56 17.15
N ASN A 119 -2.71 -7.41 16.46
CA ASN A 119 -4.06 -7.14 15.99
C ASN A 119 -4.99 -8.27 16.46
N PRO A 120 -5.89 -8.00 17.44
CA PRO A 120 -6.78 -9.00 18.00
C PRO A 120 -8.06 -9.20 17.15
N LEU A 121 -8.25 -8.41 16.09
CA LEU A 121 -9.43 -8.53 15.24
C LEU A 121 -9.42 -9.87 14.51
N SER A 122 -10.57 -10.54 14.50
CA SER A 122 -10.73 -11.86 13.90
C SER A 122 -11.70 -11.80 12.73
N HIS A 123 -11.55 -12.72 11.78
CA HIS A 123 -12.41 -12.86 10.61
C HIS A 123 -13.75 -13.54 10.97
N THR A 124 -14.45 -12.96 11.94
CA THR A 124 -15.83 -13.36 12.25
C THR A 124 -16.83 -12.71 11.30
N ARG A 125 -18.07 -13.23 11.27
CA ARG A 125 -19.14 -12.69 10.43
C ARG A 125 -19.30 -11.17 10.63
N GLY A 126 -19.29 -10.42 9.53
CA GLY A 126 -19.37 -8.96 9.49
C GLY A 126 -18.02 -8.25 9.51
N ALA A 127 -16.91 -8.94 9.77
CA ALA A 127 -15.58 -8.31 9.71
C ALA A 127 -15.28 -7.77 8.31
N LEU A 128 -14.78 -6.52 8.26
CA LEU A 128 -14.25 -5.88 7.07
C LEU A 128 -12.72 -6.01 7.11
N SER A 129 -12.14 -6.67 6.11
CA SER A 129 -10.71 -6.96 6.08
C SER A 129 -10.10 -6.67 4.71
N MET A 130 -8.81 -6.32 4.68
CA MET A 130 -8.10 -6.11 3.42
C MET A 130 -7.75 -7.44 2.76
N ALA A 131 -8.00 -7.52 1.46
CA ALA A 131 -7.48 -8.61 0.65
C ALA A 131 -6.02 -8.34 0.26
N ARG A 132 -5.22 -9.40 0.20
CA ARG A 132 -3.81 -9.37 -0.20
C ARG A 132 -3.40 -10.60 -1.00
N SER A 133 -2.24 -10.54 -1.64
CA SER A 133 -1.58 -11.71 -2.20
C SER A 133 -0.80 -12.49 -1.12
N GLN A 134 0.13 -13.32 -1.50
CA GLN A 134 0.98 -14.06 -0.56
C GLN A 134 1.95 -13.14 0.21
N ASP A 135 2.39 -12.05 -0.40
CA ASP A 135 3.24 -11.07 0.26
C ASP A 135 2.44 -10.32 1.34
N ASN A 136 3.00 -10.27 2.54
CA ASN A 136 2.38 -9.63 3.70
C ASN A 136 2.10 -8.13 3.51
N ASP A 137 2.85 -7.45 2.65
CA ASP A 137 2.76 -6.01 2.40
C ASP A 137 2.14 -5.70 1.01
N SER A 138 1.33 -6.63 0.47
CA SER A 138 0.72 -6.51 -0.85
C SER A 138 -0.71 -5.98 -0.86
N ALA A 139 -1.34 -5.78 0.29
CA ALA A 139 -2.67 -5.17 0.35
C ALA A 139 -2.64 -3.75 -0.24
N SER A 140 -3.69 -3.36 -0.98
CA SER A 140 -3.79 -2.03 -1.58
C SER A 140 -5.17 -1.41 -1.41
N SER A 141 -6.14 -1.77 -2.24
CA SER A 141 -7.52 -1.27 -2.17
C SER A 141 -8.57 -2.36 -2.04
N GLN A 142 -8.26 -3.61 -2.42
CA GLN A 142 -9.24 -4.67 -2.33
C GLN A 142 -9.54 -5.03 -0.87
N PHE A 143 -10.81 -5.24 -0.57
CA PHE A 143 -11.29 -5.64 0.73
C PHE A 143 -12.37 -6.72 0.60
N PHE A 144 -12.64 -7.42 1.68
CA PHE A 144 -13.75 -8.36 1.75
C PHE A 144 -14.55 -8.19 3.04
N ILE A 145 -15.80 -8.57 2.99
CA ILE A 145 -16.70 -8.62 4.12
C ILE A 145 -17.02 -10.08 4.40
N VAL A 146 -16.71 -10.52 5.60
CA VAL A 146 -16.90 -11.91 6.04
C VAL A 146 -18.39 -12.21 6.18
N GLN A 147 -18.87 -13.25 5.53
CA GLN A 147 -20.26 -13.70 5.59
C GLN A 147 -20.45 -14.83 6.61
N SER A 148 -19.43 -15.66 6.79
CA SER A 148 -19.40 -16.74 7.80
C SER A 148 -18.03 -16.78 8.46
N ASP A 149 -17.98 -17.11 9.75
CA ASP A 149 -16.76 -17.11 10.55
C ASP A 149 -15.63 -17.87 9.85
N SER A 150 -14.50 -17.20 9.66
CA SER A 150 -13.33 -17.67 8.91
C SER A 150 -12.04 -17.42 9.71
N THR A 151 -12.06 -17.81 10.97
CA THR A 151 -10.99 -17.56 11.95
C THR A 151 -9.68 -18.30 11.67
N TYR A 152 -9.62 -19.06 10.61
CA TYR A 152 -8.42 -19.73 10.10
C TYR A 152 -7.56 -18.84 9.18
N LEU A 153 -8.05 -17.64 8.85
CA LEU A 153 -7.35 -16.65 8.01
C LEU A 153 -6.34 -15.83 8.80
#